data_31074d811a2f20c224318fc602054c48
#
_entry.id   31074d811a2f20c224318fc602054c48
#
_cell.length_a   1.000
_cell.length_b   1.000
_cell.length_c   1.000
_cell.angle_alpha   90.00
_cell.angle_beta   90.00
_cell.angle_gamma   90.00
#
_symmetry.space_group_name_H-M   'P 1'
#
loop_
_entity.id
_entity.type
_entity.pdbx_description
1 polymer ?
#
loop_
_entity_poly.entity_id
_entity_poly.type
_entity_poly.pdbx_seq_one_letter_code
_entity_poly.pdbx_strand_id
1 'polypeptide(L)'
;MTKETDTGFGKLNLKAETHVVAPGRHFCTISDVRLIWNRDKDTLWLTITIEVHSEDGEVLGQVEDRFITIAAKPSSPNVGRVREGLKRLALYGNAIGFDFNDIDPDDIPGKLVGHRIRAVIGRRGVGVQAENSISAVMKVDA
;
A
#
# COMPACT_ATOMS: atom_id res chain seq x y z
N MET A 1 29.22 19.76 17.63
CA MET A 1 27.91 19.14 17.46
C MET A 1 27.00 20.10 16.75
N THR A 2 26.32 19.57 15.82
CA THR A 2 25.26 20.34 15.24
C THR A 2 24.30 20.70 16.34
N LYS A 3 24.08 21.96 16.49
CA LYS A 3 23.07 22.39 17.41
C LYS A 3 21.72 21.89 16.96
N GLU A 4 21.14 21.06 17.74
CA GLU A 4 19.82 20.63 17.44
C GLU A 4 18.85 21.75 17.68
N THR A 5 18.00 21.94 16.75
CA THR A 5 16.86 22.80 16.97
C THR A 5 15.82 21.95 17.67
N ASP A 6 15.65 22.19 18.92
CA ASP A 6 14.61 21.50 19.67
C ASP A 6 13.30 22.24 19.47
N THR A 7 12.51 21.71 18.58
CA THR A 7 11.20 22.27 18.28
C THR A 7 10.08 21.61 19.09
N GLY A 8 10.44 20.70 20.01
CA GLY A 8 9.47 19.89 20.70
C GLY A 8 9.06 18.64 19.92
N PHE A 9 9.55 18.48 18.69
CA PHE A 9 9.24 17.35 17.84
C PHE A 9 10.44 16.42 17.63
N GLY A 10 11.56 16.71 18.30
CA GLY A 10 12.78 15.99 18.12
C GLY A 10 13.54 16.42 16.87
N LYS A 11 14.56 15.70 16.57
CA LYS A 11 15.40 15.98 15.41
C LYS A 11 14.69 15.62 14.12
N LEU A 12 14.92 16.40 13.10
CA LEU A 12 14.52 16.01 11.77
C LEU A 12 15.40 14.83 11.33
N ASN A 13 14.77 13.86 10.73
CA ASN A 13 15.47 12.72 10.15
C ASN A 13 15.14 12.62 8.67
N LEU A 14 15.84 13.42 7.88
CA LEU A 14 15.63 13.45 6.43
C LEU A 14 15.97 12.12 5.78
N LYS A 15 16.89 11.38 6.37
CA LYS A 15 17.23 10.07 5.83
C LYS A 15 16.07 9.10 5.95
N ALA A 16 15.35 9.11 7.06
CA ALA A 16 14.16 8.28 7.23
C ALA A 16 13.03 8.73 6.30
N GLU A 17 12.85 10.05 6.16
CA GLU A 17 11.80 10.59 5.29
C GLU A 17 12.06 10.33 3.82
N THR A 18 13.32 10.17 3.43
CA THR A 18 13.69 9.96 2.03
C THR A 18 14.01 8.50 1.72
N HIS A 19 13.91 7.64 2.74
CA HIS A 19 14.22 6.23 2.54
C HIS A 19 13.21 5.59 1.59
N VAL A 20 13.72 4.92 0.58
CA VAL A 20 12.93 4.12 -0.33
C VAL A 20 13.53 2.74 -0.45
N VAL A 21 12.67 1.76 -0.70
CA VAL A 21 13.09 0.40 -0.96
C VAL A 21 13.66 0.33 -2.37
N ALA A 22 14.75 -0.41 -2.56
CA ALA A 22 15.31 -0.62 -3.88
C ALA A 22 14.28 -1.26 -4.82
N PRO A 23 14.20 -0.81 -6.08
CA PRO A 23 13.29 -1.42 -7.04
C PRO A 23 13.56 -2.90 -7.23
N GLY A 24 12.53 -3.65 -7.54
CA GLY A 24 12.64 -5.07 -7.80
C GLY A 24 11.54 -5.87 -7.15
N ARG A 25 11.69 -7.18 -7.23
CA ARG A 25 10.76 -8.13 -6.64
C ARG A 25 11.20 -8.45 -5.23
N HIS A 26 10.30 -8.25 -4.29
CA HIS A 26 10.58 -8.44 -2.87
C HIS A 26 9.55 -9.33 -2.20
N PHE A 27 9.99 -10.00 -1.13
CA PHE A 27 9.07 -10.65 -0.21
C PHE A 27 8.42 -9.57 0.66
N CYS A 28 7.13 -9.70 0.88
CA CYS A 28 6.36 -8.69 1.61
C CYS A 28 5.34 -9.35 2.54
N THR A 29 4.92 -8.61 3.54
CA THR A 29 3.78 -8.96 4.39
C THR A 29 2.80 -7.81 4.32
N ILE A 30 1.52 -8.13 4.14
CA ILE A 30 0.47 -7.11 4.23
C ILE A 30 0.31 -6.76 5.70
N SER A 31 0.77 -5.58 6.10
CA SER A 31 0.86 -5.19 7.50
C SER A 31 -0.33 -4.38 7.97
N ASP A 32 -0.99 -3.66 7.07
CA ASP A 32 -2.15 -2.85 7.42
C ASP A 32 -3.05 -2.67 6.21
N VAL A 33 -4.34 -2.63 6.45
CA VAL A 33 -5.33 -2.39 5.40
C VAL A 33 -6.42 -1.52 6.00
N ARG A 34 -6.70 -0.40 5.36
CA ARG A 34 -7.71 0.54 5.83
C ARG A 34 -8.72 0.86 4.75
N LEU A 35 -9.98 0.92 5.18
CA LEU A 35 -11.09 1.42 4.37
C LEU A 35 -11.35 2.86 4.79
N ILE A 36 -11.39 3.75 3.82
CA ILE A 36 -11.54 5.17 4.09
C ILE A 36 -12.60 5.73 3.14
N TRP A 37 -13.66 6.29 3.71
CA TRP A 37 -14.59 7.10 2.94
C TRP A 37 -13.95 8.44 2.63
N ASN A 38 -14.14 8.93 1.40
CA ASN A 38 -13.68 10.27 1.08
C ASN A 38 -14.51 11.32 1.86
N ARG A 39 -14.10 12.56 1.73
CA ARG A 39 -14.72 13.67 2.47
C ARG A 39 -16.22 13.76 2.24
N ASP A 40 -16.68 13.57 1.00
CA ASP A 40 -18.08 13.66 0.62
C ASP A 40 -18.84 12.37 0.86
N LYS A 41 -18.17 11.33 1.35
CA LYS A 41 -18.75 10.01 1.62
C LYS A 41 -19.45 9.39 0.42
N ASP A 42 -18.94 9.67 -0.77
CA ASP A 42 -19.45 9.10 -2.01
C ASP A 42 -18.49 8.11 -2.67
N THR A 43 -17.30 7.96 -2.11
CA THR A 43 -16.26 7.06 -2.62
C THR A 43 -15.61 6.32 -1.46
N LEU A 44 -15.47 5.02 -1.61
CA LEU A 44 -14.78 4.19 -0.63
C LEU A 44 -13.42 3.78 -1.18
N TRP A 45 -12.38 4.15 -0.47
CA TRP A 45 -11.01 3.83 -0.81
C TRP A 45 -10.44 2.74 0.10
N LEU A 46 -9.60 1.92 -0.49
CA LEU A 46 -8.79 0.93 0.21
C LEU A 46 -7.34 1.38 0.15
N THR A 47 -6.66 1.36 1.28
CA THR A 47 -5.22 1.60 1.34
C THR A 47 -4.58 0.37 1.95
N ILE A 48 -3.62 -0.21 1.23
CA ILE A 48 -2.92 -1.42 1.64
C ILE A 48 -1.47 -1.04 1.90
N THR A 49 -1.00 -1.33 3.10
CA THR A 49 0.40 -1.13 3.48
C THR A 49 1.10 -2.47 3.47
N ILE A 50 2.20 -2.56 2.75
CA ILE A 50 3.03 -3.75 2.76
C ILE A 50 4.36 -3.46 3.42
N GLU A 51 4.83 -4.42 4.20
CA GLU A 51 6.15 -4.39 4.80
C GLU A 51 7.07 -5.22 3.91
N VAL A 52 8.14 -4.60 3.43
CA VAL A 52 9.05 -5.21 2.48
C VAL A 52 10.22 -5.83 3.22
N HIS A 53 10.56 -7.06 2.87
CA HIS A 53 11.61 -7.84 3.54
C HIS A 53 12.72 -8.22 2.60
N SER A 54 13.94 -8.33 3.14
CA SER A 54 15.05 -8.98 2.47
C SER A 54 14.86 -10.50 2.48
N GLU A 55 15.72 -11.21 1.76
CA GLU A 55 15.72 -12.66 1.77
C GLU A 55 15.96 -13.22 3.18
N ASP A 56 16.70 -12.50 4.01
CA ASP A 56 16.99 -12.89 5.38
C ASP A 56 15.85 -12.54 6.35
N GLY A 57 14.78 -11.93 5.87
CA GLY A 57 13.64 -11.56 6.69
C GLY A 57 13.78 -10.18 7.36
N GLU A 58 14.84 -9.45 7.06
CA GLU A 58 15.02 -8.10 7.60
C GLU A 58 14.05 -7.14 6.95
N VAL A 59 13.45 -6.26 7.76
CA VAL A 59 12.53 -5.25 7.25
C VAL A 59 13.31 -4.16 6.53
N LEU A 60 12.99 -3.97 5.25
CA LEU A 60 13.63 -2.96 4.41
C LEU A 60 12.86 -1.65 4.38
N GLY A 61 11.56 -1.70 4.63
CA GLY A 61 10.71 -0.53 4.62
C GLY A 61 9.25 -0.90 4.44
N GLN A 62 8.42 0.12 4.30
CA GLN A 62 7.00 -0.04 4.04
C GLN A 62 6.62 0.71 2.78
N VAL A 63 5.70 0.14 2.02
CA VAL A 63 5.18 0.76 0.81
C VAL A 63 3.66 0.72 0.89
N GLU A 64 3.02 1.82 0.53
CA GLU A 64 1.57 1.91 0.54
C GLU A 64 1.01 1.89 -0.88
N ASP A 65 -0.06 1.12 -1.05
CA ASP A 65 -0.89 1.14 -2.24
C ASP A 65 -2.16 1.90 -1.84
N ARG A 66 -2.22 3.17 -2.18
CA ARG A 66 -3.23 4.09 -1.67
C ARG A 66 -4.35 4.33 -2.67
N PHE A 67 -5.50 4.70 -2.11
CA PHE A 67 -6.64 5.20 -2.89
C PHE A 67 -7.14 4.21 -3.94
N ILE A 68 -7.11 2.93 -3.60
CA ILE A 68 -7.74 1.91 -4.44
C ILE A 68 -9.25 2.10 -4.32
N THR A 69 -9.88 2.57 -5.39
CA THR A 69 -11.32 2.86 -5.37
C THR A 69 -12.09 1.57 -5.51
N ILE A 70 -12.80 1.14 -4.47
CA ILE A 70 -13.55 -0.12 -4.49
C ILE A 70 -15.05 0.07 -4.58
N ALA A 71 -15.55 1.26 -4.28
CA ALA A 71 -16.96 1.59 -4.42
C ALA A 71 -17.12 3.09 -4.57
N ALA A 72 -18.14 3.50 -5.31
CA ALA A 72 -18.47 4.91 -5.44
C ALA A 72 -19.95 5.04 -5.77
N LYS A 73 -20.58 6.09 -5.25
CA LYS A 73 -21.96 6.40 -5.61
C LYS A 73 -22.01 6.86 -7.07
N PRO A 74 -23.12 6.63 -7.78
CA PRO A 74 -23.21 7.04 -9.19
C PRO A 74 -22.95 8.52 -9.43
N SER A 75 -23.20 9.37 -8.44
CA SER A 75 -22.97 10.80 -8.53
C SER A 75 -21.52 11.21 -8.29
N SER A 76 -20.68 10.28 -7.84
CA SER A 76 -19.29 10.60 -7.54
C SER A 76 -18.47 10.81 -8.79
N PRO A 77 -17.55 11.80 -8.81
CA PRO A 77 -16.60 11.94 -9.91
C PRO A 77 -15.63 10.77 -10.00
N ASN A 78 -15.57 9.93 -8.96
CA ASN A 78 -14.67 8.78 -8.90
C ASN A 78 -15.31 7.46 -9.37
N VAL A 79 -16.56 7.50 -9.80
CA VAL A 79 -17.29 6.27 -10.19
C VAL A 79 -16.54 5.50 -11.28
N GLY A 80 -15.90 6.21 -12.22
CA GLY A 80 -15.15 5.58 -13.30
C GLY A 80 -13.88 4.86 -12.87
N ARG A 81 -13.44 5.07 -11.63
CA ARG A 81 -12.22 4.43 -11.10
C ARG A 81 -12.49 3.09 -10.41
N VAL A 82 -13.75 2.77 -10.16
CA VAL A 82 -14.11 1.56 -9.42
C VAL A 82 -13.62 0.32 -10.14
N ARG A 83 -13.79 0.26 -11.46
CA ARG A 83 -13.36 -0.90 -12.24
C ARG A 83 -11.87 -1.19 -12.05
N GLU A 84 -11.03 -0.18 -12.15
CA GLU A 84 -9.59 -0.35 -11.96
C GLU A 84 -9.25 -0.71 -10.52
N GLY A 85 -9.97 -0.11 -9.56
CA GLY A 85 -9.80 -0.46 -8.16
C GLY A 85 -10.13 -1.91 -7.85
N LEU A 86 -11.23 -2.41 -8.43
CA LEU A 86 -11.62 -3.81 -8.24
C LEU A 86 -10.63 -4.76 -8.90
N LYS A 87 -10.07 -4.40 -10.06
CA LYS A 87 -9.00 -5.18 -10.68
C LYS A 87 -7.78 -5.24 -9.77
N ARG A 88 -7.44 -4.12 -9.15
CA ARG A 88 -6.31 -4.05 -8.21
C ARG A 88 -6.56 -4.96 -7.02
N LEU A 89 -7.74 -4.90 -6.44
CA LEU A 89 -8.12 -5.77 -5.33
C LEU A 89 -8.03 -7.25 -5.73
N ALA A 90 -8.45 -7.58 -6.95
CA ALA A 90 -8.38 -8.93 -7.46
C ALA A 90 -6.93 -9.45 -7.55
N LEU A 91 -5.97 -8.58 -7.86
CA LEU A 91 -4.55 -8.96 -7.86
C LEU A 91 -4.11 -9.40 -6.47
N TYR A 92 -4.51 -8.67 -5.43
CA TYR A 92 -4.22 -9.07 -4.06
C TYR A 92 -4.94 -10.37 -3.70
N GLY A 93 -6.19 -10.53 -4.13
CA GLY A 93 -6.92 -11.76 -3.92
C GLY A 93 -6.21 -12.97 -4.53
N ASN A 94 -5.75 -12.84 -5.78
CA ASN A 94 -5.01 -13.90 -6.44
C ASN A 94 -3.70 -14.22 -5.71
N ALA A 95 -3.04 -13.19 -5.17
CA ALA A 95 -1.78 -13.38 -4.45
C ALA A 95 -1.96 -14.17 -3.15
N ILE A 96 -3.09 -14.02 -2.48
CA ILE A 96 -3.36 -14.72 -1.21
C ILE A 96 -4.28 -15.93 -1.38
N GLY A 97 -4.78 -16.18 -2.59
CA GLY A 97 -5.66 -17.32 -2.85
C GLY A 97 -7.09 -17.10 -2.36
N PHE A 98 -7.56 -15.87 -2.34
CA PHE A 98 -8.90 -15.53 -1.87
C PHE A 98 -9.69 -14.81 -2.96
N ASP A 99 -10.97 -15.20 -3.11
CA ASP A 99 -11.88 -14.58 -4.06
C ASP A 99 -12.71 -13.49 -3.33
N PHE A 100 -12.51 -12.24 -3.75
CA PHE A 100 -13.21 -11.10 -3.15
C PHE A 100 -14.57 -10.82 -3.79
N ASN A 101 -15.05 -11.66 -4.69
CA ASN A 101 -16.39 -11.48 -5.24
C ASN A 101 -17.44 -11.53 -4.13
N ASP A 102 -18.38 -10.61 -4.18
CA ASP A 102 -19.52 -10.54 -3.25
C ASP A 102 -19.14 -10.36 -1.79
N ILE A 103 -17.91 -9.97 -1.52
CA ILE A 103 -17.50 -9.70 -0.15
C ILE A 103 -18.08 -8.38 0.35
N ASP A 104 -18.43 -8.33 1.62
CA ASP A 104 -18.73 -7.07 2.28
C ASP A 104 -17.41 -6.28 2.40
N PRO A 105 -17.38 -5.02 1.96
CA PRO A 105 -16.15 -4.22 2.06
C PRO A 105 -15.54 -4.19 3.46
N ASP A 106 -16.36 -4.21 4.50
CA ASP A 106 -15.86 -4.19 5.88
C ASP A 106 -15.04 -5.42 6.24
N ASP A 107 -15.20 -6.51 5.49
CA ASP A 107 -14.46 -7.75 5.73
C ASP A 107 -13.13 -7.81 4.98
N ILE A 108 -12.89 -6.88 4.06
CA ILE A 108 -11.67 -6.90 3.25
C ILE A 108 -10.40 -6.78 4.08
N PRO A 109 -10.29 -5.83 5.03
CA PRO A 109 -9.06 -5.71 5.82
C PRO A 109 -8.68 -7.01 6.54
N GLY A 110 -9.65 -7.67 7.17
CA GLY A 110 -9.39 -8.90 7.89
C GLY A 110 -8.94 -10.06 7.02
N LYS A 111 -9.31 -10.06 5.74
CA LYS A 111 -8.89 -11.09 4.80
C LYS A 111 -7.48 -10.86 4.27
N LEU A 112 -7.03 -9.63 4.23
CA LEU A 112 -5.73 -9.28 3.65
C LEU A 112 -4.61 -9.22 4.68
N VAL A 113 -4.86 -8.65 5.85
CA VAL A 113 -3.81 -8.40 6.84
C VAL A 113 -3.15 -9.70 7.29
N GLY A 114 -1.82 -9.67 7.36
CA GLY A 114 -1.02 -10.79 7.83
C GLY A 114 -0.56 -11.75 6.74
N HIS A 115 -1.10 -11.64 5.54
CA HIS A 115 -0.70 -12.51 4.44
C HIS A 115 0.65 -12.12 3.86
N ARG A 116 1.42 -13.12 3.48
CA ARG A 116 2.68 -12.94 2.80
C ARG A 116 2.46 -12.99 1.30
N ILE A 117 3.13 -12.09 0.60
CA ILE A 117 3.05 -11.96 -0.85
C ILE A 117 4.42 -11.63 -1.40
N ARG A 118 4.55 -11.67 -2.70
CA ARG A 118 5.63 -11.01 -3.42
C ARG A 118 5.09 -9.78 -4.11
N ALA A 119 5.89 -8.73 -4.17
CA ALA A 119 5.51 -7.53 -4.89
C ALA A 119 6.68 -7.01 -5.70
N VAL A 120 6.37 -6.46 -6.86
CA VAL A 120 7.34 -5.72 -7.67
C VAL A 120 7.24 -4.26 -7.26
N ILE A 121 8.32 -3.76 -6.69
CA ILE A 121 8.41 -2.41 -6.18
C ILE A 121 9.13 -1.56 -7.21
N GLY A 122 8.53 -0.45 -7.58
CA GLY A 122 9.14 0.55 -8.43
C GLY A 122 9.55 1.76 -7.63
N ARG A 123 10.20 2.70 -8.30
CA ARG A 123 10.63 3.94 -7.69
C ARG A 123 10.30 5.09 -8.62
N ARG A 124 9.76 6.16 -8.05
CA ARG A 124 9.49 7.41 -8.78
C ARG A 124 10.13 8.56 -8.06
N GLY A 125 10.58 9.55 -8.83
CA GLY A 125 11.20 10.74 -8.26
C GLY A 125 12.65 10.52 -7.89
N VAL A 126 13.27 11.59 -7.41
CA VAL A 126 14.67 11.59 -7.00
C VAL A 126 14.82 12.36 -5.69
N GLY A 127 15.86 12.00 -4.92
CA GLY A 127 16.16 12.68 -3.66
C GLY A 127 15.02 12.59 -2.66
N VAL A 128 14.70 13.69 -2.04
CA VAL A 128 13.67 13.74 -0.99
C VAL A 128 12.26 13.51 -1.53
N GLN A 129 12.07 13.59 -2.85
CA GLN A 129 10.77 13.35 -3.48
C GLN A 129 10.65 11.92 -4.01
N ALA A 130 11.67 11.11 -3.82
CA ALA A 130 11.62 9.72 -4.25
C ALA A 130 10.61 8.94 -3.42
N GLU A 131 9.81 8.13 -4.09
CA GLU A 131 8.84 7.26 -3.43
C GLU A 131 8.75 5.93 -4.15
N ASN A 132 8.26 4.93 -3.46
CA ASN A 132 8.03 3.62 -4.04
C ASN A 132 6.60 3.51 -4.55
N SER A 133 6.44 2.63 -5.52
CA SER A 133 5.14 2.22 -6.05
C SER A 133 5.08 0.70 -6.13
N ILE A 134 3.88 0.17 -6.18
CA ILE A 134 3.66 -1.26 -6.32
C ILE A 134 3.12 -1.49 -7.73
N SER A 135 3.90 -2.14 -8.58
CA SER A 135 3.50 -2.39 -9.96
C SER A 135 2.89 -3.77 -10.19
N ALA A 136 3.21 -4.73 -9.34
CA ALA A 136 2.62 -6.07 -9.41
C ALA A 136 2.63 -6.72 -8.04
N VAL A 137 1.65 -7.59 -7.83
CA VAL A 137 1.50 -8.38 -6.61
C VAL A 137 1.25 -9.82 -7.03
N MET A 138 1.93 -10.76 -6.38
CA MET A 138 1.84 -12.16 -6.74
C MET A 138 2.02 -13.06 -5.52
N LYS A 139 1.76 -14.34 -5.71
CA LYS A 139 1.97 -15.33 -4.66
C LYS A 139 3.43 -15.35 -4.23
N VAL A 140 3.65 -15.71 -2.96
CA VAL A 140 4.99 -15.70 -2.38
C VAL A 140 5.96 -16.65 -3.09
N ASP A 141 5.45 -17.72 -3.66
CA ASP A 141 6.24 -18.72 -4.37
C ASP A 141 6.31 -18.49 -5.88
N ALA A 142 5.80 -17.38 -6.33
CA ALA A 142 5.78 -17.04 -7.76
C ALA A 142 7.14 -16.53 -8.27
#